data_3556d7d4a9b943b4896a4169a067c314
#
_entry.id   3556d7d4a9b943b4896a4169a067c314
#
_cell.length_a   1.000
_cell.length_b   1.000
_cell.length_c   1.000
_cell.angle_alpha   90.00
_cell.angle_beta   90.00
_cell.angle_gamma   90.00
#
_symmetry.space_group_name_H-M   'P 1'
#
loop_
_entity.id
_entity.type
_entity.pdbx_description
1 polymer ?
#
loop_
_entity_poly.entity_id
_entity_poly.type
_entity_poly.pdbx_seq_one_letter_code
_entity_poly.pdbx_strand_id
1 'polypeptide(L)'
;MKGQKPQTDSIYQKKSFNTYGDIELDTCRENILPNGYDVNQKVRFTEDVVQPEFMDYMNDWAKRLEKKGAVVWYRYCPVNKRSVEDMDDLAAYDVFLRQKLDFPVIGNPENSLMEAEWFFDTNFHLNQPGKEVNTVQLIRDMKAMLGDDRAVTVELPEKPHRTWGEVPAETRIWTAKDSETYQGEETIVIPENVTQIEDYAFSNCAGLKQIVLEQKDPSKCIVGQHLLDGTGAEILVPQMSVDSYKRNYFWSVYALSLIHISEPTRRS
;
A
#
# COMPACT_ATOMS: atom_id res chain seq x y z
N MET A 1 13.95 27.63 -13.62
CA MET A 1 13.24 26.54 -12.91
C MET A 1 13.40 26.80 -11.42
N LYS A 2 12.34 27.23 -10.73
CA LYS A 2 12.36 27.36 -9.26
C LYS A 2 12.16 25.95 -8.71
N GLY A 3 13.19 25.42 -8.04
CA GLY A 3 13.13 24.11 -7.43
C GLY A 3 11.96 24.01 -6.44
N GLN A 4 11.12 22.99 -6.60
CA GLN A 4 10.15 22.62 -5.58
C GLN A 4 10.90 22.38 -4.27
N LYS A 5 10.47 23.03 -3.19
CA LYS A 5 11.00 22.73 -1.86
C LYS A 5 10.69 21.25 -1.57
N PRO A 6 11.65 20.46 -1.08
CA PRO A 6 11.38 19.08 -0.72
C PRO A 6 10.23 19.04 0.31
N GLN A 7 9.29 18.14 0.08
CA GLN A 7 8.21 17.87 1.03
C GLN A 7 8.83 17.43 2.35
N THR A 8 8.61 18.17 3.42
CA THR A 8 9.36 18.05 4.68
C THR A 8 9.04 16.80 5.50
N ASP A 9 7.99 16.05 5.14
CA ASP A 9 7.49 14.89 5.91
C ASP A 9 7.47 13.55 5.15
N SER A 10 8.02 13.49 3.93
CA SER A 10 8.15 12.23 3.20
C SER A 10 9.25 11.36 3.82
N ILE A 11 8.96 10.06 4.01
CA ILE A 11 9.98 9.07 4.39
C ILE A 11 11.08 8.91 3.33
N TYR A 12 10.80 9.27 2.08
CA TYR A 12 11.73 9.21 0.95
C TYR A 12 12.64 10.45 0.86
N GLN A 13 13.12 10.96 1.99
CA GLN A 13 14.12 12.04 2.06
C GLN A 13 15.52 11.45 2.18
N LYS A 14 16.53 12.16 1.66
CA LYS A 14 17.92 11.74 1.75
C LYS A 14 18.37 11.35 3.17
N LYS A 15 17.85 12.04 4.20
CA LYS A 15 18.13 11.76 5.62
C LYS A 15 17.56 10.43 6.13
N SER A 16 16.59 9.85 5.41
CA SER A 16 15.94 8.59 5.79
C SER A 16 16.68 7.38 5.25
N PHE A 17 17.75 7.58 4.48
CA PHE A 17 18.54 6.51 3.92
C PHE A 17 19.91 6.44 4.60
N ASN A 18 20.35 5.22 4.90
CA ASN A 18 21.71 4.96 5.37
C ASN A 18 22.73 5.09 4.24
N THR A 19 24.00 4.85 4.54
CA THR A 19 25.11 4.94 3.56
C THR A 19 25.05 3.89 2.46
N TYR A 20 24.26 2.84 2.64
CA TYR A 20 24.03 1.76 1.68
C TYR A 20 22.81 1.99 0.80
N GLY A 21 22.00 3.03 1.08
CA GLY A 21 20.78 3.35 0.35
C GLY A 21 19.53 2.67 0.90
N ASP A 22 19.60 2.04 2.07
CA ASP A 22 18.43 1.46 2.73
C ASP A 22 17.70 2.51 3.56
N ILE A 23 16.38 2.43 3.61
CA ILE A 23 15.57 3.28 4.49
C ILE A 23 15.76 2.83 5.94
N GLU A 24 16.12 3.77 6.81
CA GLU A 24 16.20 3.55 8.26
C GLU A 24 14.80 3.64 8.87
N LEU A 25 14.14 2.49 8.97
CA LEU A 25 12.74 2.39 9.39
C LEU A 25 12.51 2.75 10.87
N ASP A 26 13.54 2.81 11.70
CA ASP A 26 13.45 3.23 13.11
C ASP A 26 12.94 4.68 13.24
N THR A 27 13.12 5.47 12.18
CA THR A 27 12.62 6.84 12.08
C THR A 27 11.25 6.94 11.41
N CYS A 28 10.76 5.83 10.86
CA CYS A 28 9.50 5.78 10.16
C CYS A 28 8.34 5.61 11.14
N ARG A 29 7.22 6.21 10.76
CA ARG A 29 5.99 6.04 11.53
C ARG A 29 5.57 4.59 11.55
N GLU A 30 4.75 4.26 12.51
CA GLU A 30 4.02 3.00 12.54
C GLU A 30 3.11 2.88 11.31
N ASN A 31 2.66 1.65 11.04
CA ASN A 31 1.75 1.36 9.94
C ASN A 31 0.57 2.36 9.90
N ILE A 32 0.39 3.01 8.75
CA ILE A 32 -0.62 4.05 8.52
C ILE A 32 -1.82 3.55 7.73
N LEU A 33 -1.81 2.28 7.32
CA LEU A 33 -2.89 1.72 6.51
C LEU A 33 -4.20 1.67 7.31
N PRO A 34 -5.27 2.32 6.87
CA PRO A 34 -6.60 2.13 7.43
C PRO A 34 -6.99 0.65 7.35
N ASN A 35 -7.68 0.14 8.36
CA ASN A 35 -8.11 -1.26 8.41
C ASN A 35 -6.97 -2.30 8.29
N GLY A 36 -5.72 -1.87 8.34
CA GLY A 36 -4.54 -2.72 8.29
C GLY A 36 -4.16 -3.22 6.90
N TYR A 37 -4.72 -2.67 5.82
CA TYR A 37 -4.31 -3.00 4.45
C TYR A 37 -4.70 -1.88 3.47
N ASP A 38 -4.01 -1.85 2.33
CA ASP A 38 -4.38 -1.00 1.19
C ASP A 38 -5.39 -1.76 0.32
N VAL A 39 -6.62 -1.30 0.32
CA VAL A 39 -7.74 -1.94 -0.40
C VAL A 39 -7.63 -1.76 -1.93
N ASN A 40 -6.85 -0.77 -2.40
CA ASN A 40 -6.62 -0.53 -3.84
C ASN A 40 -5.58 -1.47 -4.43
N GLN A 41 -4.80 -2.14 -3.60
CA GLN A 41 -3.73 -3.06 -4.03
C GLN A 41 -4.03 -4.48 -3.60
N LYS A 42 -5.18 -5.00 -4.03
CA LYS A 42 -5.51 -6.40 -3.79
C LYS A 42 -4.61 -7.33 -4.58
N VAL A 43 -4.29 -8.46 -3.97
CA VAL A 43 -3.38 -9.46 -4.52
C VAL A 43 -4.16 -10.71 -4.89
N ARG A 44 -3.92 -11.19 -6.09
CA ARG A 44 -4.41 -12.48 -6.58
C ARG A 44 -3.24 -13.38 -6.94
N PHE A 45 -3.34 -14.64 -6.60
CA PHE A 45 -2.36 -15.67 -6.95
C PHE A 45 -2.92 -16.55 -8.07
N THR A 46 -3.09 -15.95 -9.26
CA THR A 46 -3.63 -16.62 -10.44
C THR A 46 -2.69 -16.46 -11.63
N GLU A 47 -2.71 -17.41 -12.55
CA GLU A 47 -1.82 -17.40 -13.73
C GLU A 47 -2.07 -16.22 -14.64
N ASP A 48 -3.31 -15.70 -14.71
CA ASP A 48 -3.72 -14.60 -15.57
C ASP A 48 -3.11 -13.25 -15.19
N VAL A 49 -2.60 -13.11 -13.95
CA VAL A 49 -1.88 -11.88 -13.54
C VAL A 49 -0.43 -11.84 -14.05
N VAL A 50 0.07 -12.96 -14.57
CA VAL A 50 1.46 -13.06 -15.04
C VAL A 50 1.50 -13.05 -16.56
N GLN A 51 2.19 -12.08 -17.13
CA GLN A 51 2.40 -12.05 -18.57
C GLN A 51 3.41 -13.13 -18.99
N PRO A 52 3.10 -13.98 -19.99
CA PRO A 52 3.98 -15.05 -20.43
C PRO A 52 5.39 -14.55 -20.81
N GLU A 53 5.48 -13.42 -21.50
CA GLU A 53 6.74 -12.80 -21.91
C GLU A 53 7.62 -12.40 -20.72
N PHE A 54 7.02 -12.12 -19.57
CA PHE A 54 7.76 -11.83 -18.35
C PHE A 54 8.46 -13.07 -17.81
N MET A 55 7.82 -14.23 -17.87
CA MET A 55 8.44 -15.51 -17.47
C MET A 55 9.63 -15.87 -18.36
N ASP A 56 9.48 -15.70 -19.68
CA ASP A 56 10.58 -15.92 -20.63
C ASP A 56 11.76 -14.97 -20.35
N TYR A 57 11.44 -13.69 -20.09
CA TYR A 57 12.44 -12.70 -19.72
C TYR A 57 13.20 -13.09 -18.44
N MET A 58 12.49 -13.53 -17.41
CA MET A 58 13.09 -13.96 -16.13
C MET A 58 14.01 -15.18 -16.32
N ASN A 59 13.58 -16.15 -17.11
CA ASN A 59 14.36 -17.35 -17.41
C ASN A 59 15.64 -16.99 -18.19
N ASP A 60 15.55 -16.15 -19.20
CA ASP A 60 16.70 -15.68 -19.96
C ASP A 60 17.66 -14.83 -19.10
N TRP A 61 17.12 -14.02 -18.21
CA TRP A 61 17.92 -13.24 -17.28
C TRP A 61 18.67 -14.13 -16.29
N ALA A 62 18.00 -15.12 -15.71
CA ALA A 62 18.64 -16.10 -14.82
C ALA A 62 19.78 -16.85 -15.52
N LYS A 63 19.55 -17.38 -16.73
CA LYS A 63 20.58 -18.06 -17.53
C LYS A 63 21.81 -17.19 -17.80
N ARG A 64 21.59 -15.87 -18.01
CA ARG A 64 22.73 -14.93 -18.20
C ARG A 64 23.53 -14.71 -16.94
N LEU A 65 22.90 -14.71 -15.78
CA LEU A 65 23.56 -14.59 -14.48
C LEU A 65 24.33 -15.88 -14.12
N GLU A 66 23.72 -17.03 -14.34
CA GLU A 66 24.32 -18.34 -14.09
C GLU A 66 25.57 -18.56 -14.93
N LYS A 67 25.57 -18.11 -16.18
CA LYS A 67 26.79 -18.11 -17.05
C LYS A 67 27.94 -17.27 -16.48
N LYS A 68 27.65 -16.35 -15.56
CA LYS A 68 28.61 -15.52 -14.83
C LYS A 68 28.99 -16.10 -13.46
N GLY A 69 28.49 -17.29 -13.12
CA GLY A 69 28.74 -17.95 -11.85
C GLY A 69 27.83 -17.56 -10.72
N ALA A 70 26.73 -16.84 -10.99
CA ALA A 70 25.73 -16.55 -9.98
C ALA A 70 24.78 -17.74 -9.78
N VAL A 71 24.22 -17.84 -8.57
CA VAL A 71 23.10 -18.73 -8.28
C VAL A 71 21.84 -17.89 -8.19
N VAL A 72 20.79 -18.28 -8.92
CA VAL A 72 19.53 -17.54 -8.99
C VAL A 72 18.42 -18.36 -8.34
N TRP A 73 17.69 -17.74 -7.43
CA TRP A 73 16.53 -18.34 -6.81
C TRP A 73 15.35 -17.34 -6.83
N TYR A 74 14.15 -17.84 -6.95
CA TYR A 74 12.94 -17.08 -6.70
C TYR A 74 12.45 -17.34 -5.28
N ARG A 75 12.03 -16.29 -4.59
CA ARG A 75 11.31 -16.35 -3.33
C ARG A 75 10.15 -15.38 -3.37
N TYR A 76 9.02 -15.78 -2.80
CA TYR A 76 7.87 -14.91 -2.69
C TYR A 76 8.19 -13.67 -1.84
N CYS A 77 7.80 -12.50 -2.33
CA CYS A 77 7.85 -11.26 -1.55
C CYS A 77 6.85 -11.33 -0.40
N PRO A 78 7.11 -10.67 0.73
CA PRO A 78 6.13 -10.54 1.79
C PRO A 78 4.89 -9.79 1.28
N VAL A 79 3.73 -10.31 1.61
CA VAL A 79 2.42 -9.79 1.24
C VAL A 79 1.53 -9.71 2.46
N ASN A 80 0.82 -8.60 2.62
CA ASN A 80 -0.18 -8.44 3.65
C ASN A 80 -1.35 -9.41 3.42
N LYS A 81 -1.53 -10.36 4.33
CA LYS A 81 -2.56 -11.41 4.23
C LYS A 81 -3.97 -10.85 4.01
N ARG A 82 -4.27 -9.67 4.57
CA ARG A 82 -5.57 -9.01 4.38
C ARG A 82 -5.82 -8.51 2.96
N SER A 83 -4.76 -8.33 2.16
CA SER A 83 -4.89 -7.86 0.77
C SER A 83 -5.16 -8.99 -0.23
N VAL A 84 -5.05 -10.25 0.18
CA VAL A 84 -5.25 -11.42 -0.69
C VAL A 84 -6.73 -11.65 -0.89
N GLU A 85 -7.17 -11.70 -2.14
CA GLU A 85 -8.59 -11.90 -2.48
C GLU A 85 -9.05 -13.33 -2.27
N ASP A 86 -8.24 -14.32 -2.72
CA ASP A 86 -8.51 -15.73 -2.56
C ASP A 86 -7.24 -16.46 -2.13
N MET A 87 -7.31 -17.15 -1.01
CA MET A 87 -6.20 -17.92 -0.46
C MET A 87 -6.07 -19.32 -1.10
N ASP A 88 -7.16 -19.84 -1.68
CA ASP A 88 -7.18 -21.18 -2.24
C ASP A 88 -6.35 -21.27 -3.53
N ASP A 89 -6.15 -20.15 -4.23
CA ASP A 89 -5.35 -20.09 -5.45
C ASP A 89 -3.84 -20.20 -5.20
N LEU A 90 -3.36 -19.95 -3.99
CA LEU A 90 -1.92 -19.86 -3.69
C LEU A 90 -1.16 -21.15 -4.01
N ALA A 91 -1.71 -22.30 -3.68
CA ALA A 91 -1.08 -23.59 -3.93
C ALA A 91 -0.95 -23.90 -5.45
N ALA A 92 -1.99 -23.58 -6.21
CA ALA A 92 -1.99 -23.75 -7.66
C ALA A 92 -0.98 -22.79 -8.31
N TYR A 93 -0.91 -21.55 -7.83
CA TYR A 93 0.04 -20.55 -8.30
C TYR A 93 1.51 -20.94 -8.00
N ASP A 94 1.78 -21.54 -6.84
CA ASP A 94 3.13 -22.07 -6.53
C ASP A 94 3.53 -23.19 -7.50
N VAL A 95 2.63 -24.11 -7.80
CA VAL A 95 2.86 -25.15 -8.81
C VAL A 95 3.14 -24.55 -10.18
N PHE A 96 2.35 -23.57 -10.59
CA PHE A 96 2.52 -22.85 -11.85
C PHE A 96 3.92 -22.20 -11.93
N LEU A 97 4.34 -21.44 -10.91
CA LEU A 97 5.65 -20.79 -10.91
C LEU A 97 6.79 -21.79 -10.97
N ARG A 98 6.71 -22.89 -10.21
CA ARG A 98 7.74 -23.96 -10.22
C ARG A 98 7.85 -24.69 -11.56
N GLN A 99 6.77 -24.69 -12.34
CA GLN A 99 6.78 -25.27 -13.69
C GLN A 99 7.29 -24.29 -14.75
N LYS A 100 7.09 -23.00 -14.57
CA LYS A 100 7.41 -21.97 -15.56
C LYS A 100 8.79 -21.34 -15.40
N LEU A 101 9.34 -21.34 -14.19
CA LEU A 101 10.68 -20.83 -13.94
C LEU A 101 11.72 -21.93 -14.16
N ASP A 102 12.74 -21.64 -14.96
CA ASP A 102 13.90 -22.54 -15.22
C ASP A 102 14.92 -22.56 -14.06
N PHE A 103 14.64 -21.86 -12.97
CA PHE A 103 15.49 -21.77 -11.78
C PHE A 103 14.64 -21.99 -10.51
N PRO A 104 15.25 -22.41 -9.39
CA PRO A 104 14.49 -22.86 -8.23
C PRO A 104 13.64 -21.79 -7.58
N VAL A 105 12.40 -22.14 -7.21
CA VAL A 105 11.55 -21.42 -6.27
C VAL A 105 11.81 -21.99 -4.88
N ILE A 106 12.26 -21.15 -3.94
CA ILE A 106 12.62 -21.53 -2.57
C ILE A 106 11.54 -21.09 -1.57
N GLY A 107 11.48 -21.81 -0.46
CA GLY A 107 10.51 -21.56 0.62
C GLY A 107 9.09 -22.04 0.32
N ASN A 108 8.23 -21.85 1.31
CA ASN A 108 6.80 -22.08 1.20
C ASN A 108 6.11 -20.72 0.96
N PRO A 109 5.26 -20.59 -0.07
CA PRO A 109 4.55 -19.33 -0.35
C PRO A 109 3.73 -18.83 0.84
N GLU A 110 3.16 -19.71 1.66
CA GLU A 110 2.41 -19.32 2.86
C GLU A 110 3.25 -18.51 3.85
N ASN A 111 4.58 -18.73 3.91
CA ASN A 111 5.48 -17.96 4.77
C ASN A 111 5.68 -16.51 4.31
N SER A 112 5.25 -16.18 3.09
CA SER A 112 5.25 -14.80 2.60
C SER A 112 4.00 -14.03 3.00
N LEU A 113 2.93 -14.72 3.41
CA LEU A 113 1.68 -14.12 3.83
C LEU A 113 1.80 -13.70 5.30
N MET A 114 2.06 -12.43 5.51
CA MET A 114 2.27 -11.88 6.83
C MET A 114 1.05 -11.10 7.33
N GLU A 115 0.86 -11.06 8.64
CA GLU A 115 -0.23 -10.30 9.26
C GLU A 115 0.00 -8.79 9.10
N ALA A 116 -1.09 -8.02 9.10
CA ALA A 116 -1.08 -6.58 8.82
C ALA A 116 -0.15 -5.77 9.73
N GLU A 117 0.05 -6.22 10.96
CA GLU A 117 0.89 -5.58 11.97
C GLU A 117 2.39 -5.52 11.58
N TRP A 118 2.80 -6.36 10.64
CA TRP A 118 4.18 -6.38 10.12
C TRP A 118 4.43 -5.38 8.99
N PHE A 119 3.38 -4.66 8.52
CA PHE A 119 3.50 -3.73 7.40
C PHE A 119 3.54 -2.28 7.86
N PHE A 120 4.10 -1.43 6.99
CA PHE A 120 4.30 0.00 7.24
C PHE A 120 3.23 0.84 6.53
N ASP A 121 3.31 1.01 5.23
CA ASP A 121 2.51 1.97 4.45
C ASP A 121 1.83 1.35 3.21
N THR A 122 2.19 0.13 2.85
CA THR A 122 1.58 -0.60 1.73
C THR A 122 1.39 -2.08 2.11
N ASN A 123 0.73 -2.84 1.24
CA ASN A 123 0.58 -4.29 1.40
C ASN A 123 1.90 -5.07 1.23
N PHE A 124 3.00 -4.39 0.89
CA PHE A 124 4.29 -4.99 0.53
C PHE A 124 5.48 -4.44 1.34
N HIS A 125 5.34 -3.27 1.94
CA HIS A 125 6.42 -2.65 2.71
C HIS A 125 6.36 -3.03 4.17
N LEU A 126 7.32 -3.83 4.62
CA LEU A 126 7.43 -4.24 6.01
C LEU A 126 7.92 -3.08 6.89
N ASN A 127 7.38 -3.00 8.12
CA ASN A 127 7.97 -2.19 9.19
C ASN A 127 9.25 -2.86 9.72
N GLN A 128 9.96 -2.22 10.66
CA GLN A 128 11.25 -2.73 11.15
C GLN A 128 11.13 -4.15 11.72
N PRO A 129 10.25 -4.49 12.69
CA PRO A 129 10.12 -5.85 13.19
C PRO A 129 9.65 -6.85 12.10
N GLY A 130 8.79 -6.43 11.16
CA GLY A 130 8.37 -7.27 10.04
C GLY A 130 9.53 -7.63 9.11
N LYS A 131 10.43 -6.67 8.85
CA LYS A 131 11.66 -6.91 8.08
C LYS A 131 12.56 -7.94 8.74
N GLU A 132 12.72 -7.89 10.07
CA GLU A 132 13.54 -8.84 10.82
C GLU A 132 12.96 -10.25 10.75
N VAL A 133 11.65 -10.40 11.00
CA VAL A 133 10.96 -11.69 10.87
C VAL A 133 11.10 -12.28 9.47
N ASN A 134 10.87 -11.47 8.44
CA ASN A 134 10.99 -11.90 7.05
C ASN A 134 12.44 -12.27 6.68
N THR A 135 13.44 -11.55 7.20
CA THR A 135 14.86 -11.87 6.97
C THR A 135 15.24 -13.21 7.59
N VAL A 136 14.79 -13.49 8.80
CA VAL A 136 15.02 -14.81 9.45
C VAL A 136 14.33 -15.92 8.65
N GLN A 137 13.13 -15.71 8.14
CA GLN A 137 12.48 -16.68 7.26
C GLN A 137 13.24 -16.90 5.95
N LEU A 138 13.73 -15.82 5.32
CA LEU A 138 14.60 -15.92 4.13
C LEU A 138 15.85 -16.78 4.39
N ILE A 139 16.51 -16.56 5.54
CA ILE A 139 17.69 -17.35 5.92
C ILE A 139 17.31 -18.83 6.07
N ARG A 140 16.16 -19.15 6.66
CA ARG A 140 15.66 -20.54 6.78
C ARG A 140 15.40 -21.17 5.42
N ASP A 141 14.75 -20.44 4.52
CA ASP A 141 14.45 -20.91 3.15
C ASP A 141 15.75 -21.17 2.37
N MET A 142 16.73 -20.29 2.47
CA MET A 142 18.05 -20.47 1.85
C MET A 142 18.81 -21.65 2.42
N LYS A 143 18.81 -21.82 3.74
CA LYS A 143 19.46 -22.96 4.42
C LYS A 143 18.84 -24.28 3.99
N ALA A 144 17.51 -24.35 3.91
CA ALA A 144 16.79 -25.53 3.43
C ALA A 144 17.20 -25.88 2.00
N MET A 145 17.31 -24.90 1.13
CA MET A 145 17.74 -25.08 -0.26
C MET A 145 19.20 -25.57 -0.37
N LEU A 146 20.05 -25.13 0.54
CA LEU A 146 21.48 -25.51 0.59
C LEU A 146 21.74 -26.82 1.36
N GLY A 147 20.73 -27.44 1.95
CA GLY A 147 20.90 -28.60 2.82
C GLY A 147 21.63 -28.29 4.13
N ASP A 148 21.58 -27.04 4.58
CA ASP A 148 22.22 -26.61 5.82
C ASP A 148 21.22 -26.75 7.00
N ASP A 149 21.43 -27.74 7.83
CA ASP A 149 20.57 -28.08 8.98
C ASP A 149 20.88 -27.31 10.29
N ARG A 150 21.89 -26.42 10.28
CA ARG A 150 22.23 -25.61 11.45
C ARG A 150 21.05 -24.73 11.85
N ALA A 151 20.71 -24.72 13.14
CA ALA A 151 19.61 -23.91 13.65
C ALA A 151 19.84 -22.41 13.42
N VAL A 152 18.76 -21.68 13.17
CA VAL A 152 18.74 -20.22 13.18
C VAL A 152 18.29 -19.79 14.57
N THR A 153 19.23 -19.33 15.39
CA THR A 153 19.04 -19.00 16.82
C THR A 153 18.91 -17.48 17.03
N VAL A 154 18.16 -16.81 16.19
CA VAL A 154 17.88 -15.36 16.34
C VAL A 154 16.57 -15.19 17.10
N GLU A 155 16.59 -14.36 18.13
CA GLU A 155 15.37 -13.93 18.82
C GLU A 155 14.55 -13.06 17.88
N LEU A 156 13.28 -13.43 17.70
CA LEU A 156 12.37 -12.67 16.84
C LEU A 156 11.74 -11.53 17.64
N PRO A 157 11.54 -10.37 17.02
CA PRO A 157 10.83 -9.28 17.65
C PRO A 157 9.37 -9.67 17.93
N GLU A 158 8.81 -9.10 18.98
CA GLU A 158 7.38 -9.21 19.23
C GLU A 158 6.58 -8.53 18.12
N LYS A 159 5.43 -9.13 17.78
CA LYS A 159 4.52 -8.54 16.81
C LYS A 159 3.98 -7.21 17.35
N PRO A 160 4.08 -6.11 16.59
CA PRO A 160 3.54 -4.83 17.01
C PRO A 160 2.05 -4.95 17.35
N HIS A 161 1.67 -4.43 18.50
CA HIS A 161 0.27 -4.42 18.88
C HIS A 161 -0.42 -3.24 18.19
N ARG A 162 -1.43 -3.55 17.34
CA ARG A 162 -2.21 -2.55 16.62
C ARG A 162 -3.68 -2.76 16.89
N THR A 163 -4.37 -1.71 17.24
CA THR A 163 -5.82 -1.64 17.17
C THR A 163 -6.17 -1.00 15.83
N TRP A 164 -6.58 -1.82 14.89
CA TRP A 164 -7.32 -1.30 13.75
C TRP A 164 -8.62 -0.75 14.30
N GLY A 165 -8.95 0.51 13.99
CA GLY A 165 -10.24 1.07 14.36
C GLY A 165 -11.33 0.09 13.94
N GLU A 166 -12.35 -0.10 14.77
CA GLU A 166 -13.51 -0.88 14.35
C GLU A 166 -14.00 -0.28 13.03
N VAL A 167 -13.99 -1.09 11.97
CA VAL A 167 -14.60 -0.70 10.71
C VAL A 167 -16.09 -0.61 11.02
N PRO A 168 -16.74 0.57 10.95
CA PRO A 168 -18.15 0.66 11.18
C PRO A 168 -18.89 -0.34 10.30
N ALA A 169 -19.92 -1.00 10.81
CA ALA A 169 -20.67 -2.03 10.10
C ALA A 169 -21.24 -1.56 8.73
N GLU A 170 -21.22 -0.27 8.48
CA GLU A 170 -21.74 0.40 7.27
C GLU A 170 -20.65 1.14 6.49
N THR A 171 -19.41 0.67 6.52
CA THR A 171 -18.36 1.31 5.70
C THR A 171 -18.65 1.11 4.22
N ARG A 172 -18.33 2.12 3.44
CA ARG A 172 -18.50 2.06 1.98
C ARG A 172 -17.27 2.61 1.26
N ILE A 173 -17.11 2.12 0.05
CA ILE A 173 -16.18 2.66 -0.94
C ILE A 173 -16.94 3.63 -1.82
N TRP A 174 -16.36 4.80 -2.07
CA TRP A 174 -16.90 5.78 -3.01
C TRP A 174 -16.31 5.58 -4.38
N THR A 175 -17.16 5.31 -5.34
CA THR A 175 -16.78 4.98 -6.73
C THR A 175 -17.20 6.09 -7.69
N ALA A 176 -16.75 6.04 -8.94
CA ALA A 176 -17.24 6.92 -9.99
C ALA A 176 -18.76 6.81 -10.20
N LYS A 177 -19.32 5.60 -9.99
CA LYS A 177 -20.77 5.37 -10.07
C LYS A 177 -21.55 6.12 -8.98
N ASP A 178 -21.00 6.24 -7.78
CA ASP A 178 -21.62 7.06 -6.73
C ASP A 178 -21.66 8.52 -7.15
N SER A 179 -20.59 9.01 -7.75
CA SER A 179 -20.48 10.39 -8.20
C SER A 179 -21.40 10.70 -9.38
N GLU A 180 -21.74 9.73 -10.22
CA GLU A 180 -22.69 9.90 -11.33
C GLU A 180 -24.08 10.37 -10.86
N THR A 181 -24.46 10.05 -9.63
CA THR A 181 -25.75 10.52 -9.05
C THR A 181 -25.76 12.00 -8.76
N TYR A 182 -24.59 12.66 -8.77
CA TYR A 182 -24.40 14.08 -8.48
C TYR A 182 -24.08 14.90 -9.74
N GLN A 183 -24.43 14.42 -10.93
CA GLN A 183 -24.19 15.16 -12.17
C GLN A 183 -24.91 16.50 -12.16
N GLY A 184 -24.13 17.58 -12.35
CA GLY A 184 -24.64 18.95 -12.31
C GLY A 184 -24.63 19.61 -10.93
N GLU A 185 -24.29 18.89 -9.88
CA GLU A 185 -24.08 19.48 -8.55
C GLU A 185 -22.70 20.16 -8.48
N GLU A 186 -22.67 21.31 -7.81
CA GLU A 186 -21.41 22.02 -7.56
C GLU A 186 -20.65 21.47 -6.35
N THR A 187 -21.32 20.74 -5.47
CA THR A 187 -20.76 20.22 -4.23
C THR A 187 -21.18 18.76 -4.02
N ILE A 188 -20.22 17.92 -3.72
CA ILE A 188 -20.43 16.52 -3.30
C ILE A 188 -19.99 16.38 -1.86
N VAL A 189 -20.83 15.78 -1.01
CA VAL A 189 -20.53 15.48 0.39
C VAL A 189 -20.19 14.00 0.52
N ILE A 190 -19.00 13.71 1.03
CA ILE A 190 -18.52 12.36 1.31
C ILE A 190 -18.72 12.07 2.80
N PRO A 191 -19.62 11.14 3.14
CA PRO A 191 -19.93 10.81 4.52
C PRO A 191 -18.75 10.23 5.31
N GLU A 192 -18.78 10.36 6.63
CA GLU A 192 -17.72 9.88 7.54
C GLU A 192 -17.48 8.36 7.46
N ASN A 193 -18.48 7.58 7.04
CA ASN A 193 -18.38 6.13 6.88
C ASN A 193 -17.70 5.67 5.57
N VAL A 194 -17.30 6.60 4.70
CA VAL A 194 -16.51 6.27 3.51
C VAL A 194 -15.06 6.03 3.93
N THR A 195 -14.59 4.82 3.70
CA THR A 195 -13.22 4.39 4.07
C THR A 195 -12.26 4.40 2.89
N GLN A 196 -12.80 4.55 1.68
CA GLN A 196 -12.00 4.65 0.47
C GLN A 196 -12.74 5.47 -0.58
N ILE A 197 -11.98 6.24 -1.35
CA ILE A 197 -12.43 6.88 -2.58
C ILE A 197 -11.56 6.32 -3.70
N GLU A 198 -12.19 5.74 -4.72
CA GLU A 198 -11.48 5.10 -5.84
C GLU A 198 -10.75 6.11 -6.74
N ASP A 199 -9.85 5.58 -7.58
CA ASP A 199 -9.23 6.35 -8.64
C ASP A 199 -10.31 6.92 -9.58
N TYR A 200 -10.11 8.15 -10.05
CA TYR A 200 -11.02 8.83 -10.97
C TYR A 200 -12.47 8.98 -10.47
N ALA A 201 -12.70 8.86 -9.16
CA ALA A 201 -14.05 8.84 -8.59
C ALA A 201 -14.93 10.04 -8.96
N PHE A 202 -14.35 11.19 -9.32
CA PHE A 202 -15.08 12.39 -9.71
C PHE A 202 -14.81 12.82 -11.18
N SER A 203 -14.15 12.00 -11.99
CA SER A 203 -13.77 12.36 -13.36
C SER A 203 -14.93 12.75 -14.28
N ASN A 204 -16.15 12.26 -13.99
CA ASN A 204 -17.35 12.54 -14.78
C ASN A 204 -18.22 13.68 -14.18
N CYS A 205 -17.75 14.34 -13.12
CA CYS A 205 -18.51 15.39 -12.43
C CYS A 205 -18.21 16.77 -13.04
N ALA A 206 -18.69 17.02 -14.26
CA ALA A 206 -18.57 18.32 -14.89
C ALA A 206 -19.26 19.41 -14.08
N GLY A 207 -18.53 20.49 -13.73
CA GLY A 207 -19.05 21.59 -12.92
C GLY A 207 -18.87 21.46 -11.42
N LEU A 208 -18.32 20.34 -10.94
CA LEU A 208 -17.99 20.15 -9.53
C LEU A 208 -16.96 21.20 -9.07
N LYS A 209 -17.30 21.90 -8.00
CA LYS A 209 -16.45 22.94 -7.38
C LYS A 209 -15.90 22.51 -6.03
N GLN A 210 -16.65 21.68 -5.31
CA GLN A 210 -16.29 21.30 -3.94
C GLN A 210 -16.56 19.82 -3.66
N ILE A 211 -15.62 19.19 -3.00
CA ILE A 211 -15.74 17.86 -2.39
C ILE A 211 -15.61 18.05 -0.89
N VAL A 212 -16.68 17.84 -0.15
CA VAL A 212 -16.71 18.00 1.31
C VAL A 212 -16.53 16.66 1.97
N LEU A 213 -15.45 16.49 2.72
CA LEU A 213 -15.18 15.29 3.50
C LEU A 213 -15.65 15.49 4.95
N GLU A 214 -16.54 14.64 5.42
CA GLU A 214 -16.98 14.65 6.83
C GLU A 214 -15.99 13.92 7.74
N GLN A 215 -15.15 13.04 7.19
CA GLN A 215 -14.16 12.28 7.94
C GLN A 215 -13.11 13.22 8.57
N LYS A 216 -12.96 13.14 9.90
CA LYS A 216 -12.03 13.97 10.68
C LYS A 216 -10.60 13.42 10.70
N ASP A 217 -10.48 12.12 10.57
CA ASP A 217 -9.19 11.41 10.61
C ASP A 217 -8.81 10.90 9.21
N PRO A 218 -7.83 11.54 8.55
CA PRO A 218 -7.43 11.14 7.20
C PRO A 218 -6.87 9.72 7.10
N SER A 219 -6.49 9.10 8.21
CA SER A 219 -6.01 7.72 8.21
C SER A 219 -7.14 6.69 8.03
N LYS A 220 -8.39 7.12 8.20
CA LYS A 220 -9.57 6.27 8.07
C LYS A 220 -10.19 6.26 6.69
N CYS A 221 -9.69 7.08 5.76
CA CYS A 221 -10.17 7.12 4.38
C CYS A 221 -8.99 7.18 3.43
N ILE A 222 -8.79 6.11 2.67
CA ILE A 222 -7.80 6.06 1.60
C ILE A 222 -8.36 6.81 0.39
N VAL A 223 -7.52 7.60 -0.26
CA VAL A 223 -7.88 8.29 -1.49
C VAL A 223 -7.09 7.75 -2.67
N GLY A 224 -7.78 7.50 -3.77
CA GLY A 224 -7.21 7.10 -5.05
C GLY A 224 -6.45 8.22 -5.75
N GLN A 225 -5.85 7.88 -6.86
CA GLN A 225 -5.16 8.82 -7.74
C GLN A 225 -6.15 9.49 -8.72
N HIS A 226 -5.71 10.58 -9.35
CA HIS A 226 -6.49 11.25 -10.38
C HIS A 226 -7.89 11.71 -9.94
N LEU A 227 -8.07 11.97 -8.64
CA LEU A 227 -9.35 12.31 -8.07
C LEU A 227 -9.96 13.59 -8.66
N LEU A 228 -9.13 14.59 -8.92
CA LEU A 228 -9.52 15.91 -9.41
C LEU A 228 -9.33 16.07 -10.92
N ASP A 229 -8.95 15.02 -11.65
CA ASP A 229 -8.74 15.09 -13.10
C ASP A 229 -10.04 15.48 -13.81
N GLY A 230 -9.96 16.52 -14.64
CA GLY A 230 -11.14 17.06 -15.34
C GLY A 230 -12.05 17.95 -14.50
N THR A 231 -11.71 18.18 -13.22
CA THR A 231 -12.42 19.10 -12.33
C THR A 231 -11.48 20.19 -11.82
N GLY A 232 -12.05 21.34 -11.43
CA GLY A 232 -11.33 22.38 -10.69
C GLY A 232 -11.72 22.38 -9.21
N ALA A 233 -12.21 21.26 -8.70
CA ALA A 233 -12.80 21.19 -7.37
C ALA A 233 -11.77 21.35 -6.25
N GLU A 234 -12.19 22.04 -5.19
CA GLU A 234 -11.46 22.09 -3.92
C GLU A 234 -11.95 20.98 -2.99
N ILE A 235 -11.06 20.44 -2.18
CA ILE A 235 -11.38 19.43 -1.17
C ILE A 235 -11.52 20.12 0.19
N LEU A 236 -12.71 20.12 0.74
CA LEU A 236 -13.03 20.73 2.03
C LEU A 236 -13.02 19.66 3.12
N VAL A 237 -12.22 19.91 4.15
CA VAL A 237 -12.10 19.02 5.31
C VAL A 237 -12.43 19.77 6.60
N PRO A 238 -12.78 19.10 7.71
CA PRO A 238 -12.99 19.75 9.00
C PRO A 238 -11.78 20.60 9.39
N GLN A 239 -12.01 21.82 9.87
CA GLN A 239 -10.98 22.82 10.14
C GLN A 239 -9.82 22.27 11.00
N MET A 240 -10.13 21.51 12.04
CA MET A 240 -9.11 20.91 12.93
C MET A 240 -8.30 19.79 12.27
N SER A 241 -8.71 19.31 11.10
CA SER A 241 -8.08 18.18 10.42
C SER A 241 -7.21 18.58 9.22
N VAL A 242 -7.25 19.84 8.78
CA VAL A 242 -6.54 20.32 7.56
C VAL A 242 -5.07 19.93 7.57
N ASP A 243 -4.36 20.22 8.67
CA ASP A 243 -2.94 19.91 8.78
C ASP A 243 -2.67 18.39 8.80
N SER A 244 -3.59 17.61 9.38
CA SER A 244 -3.49 16.14 9.37
C SER A 244 -3.70 15.59 7.97
N TYR A 245 -4.67 16.11 7.22
CA TYR A 245 -4.89 15.76 5.82
C TYR A 245 -3.68 16.10 4.94
N LYS A 246 -3.14 17.31 5.05
CA LYS A 246 -1.98 17.75 4.28
C LYS A 246 -0.72 16.94 4.56
N ARG A 247 -0.61 16.33 5.73
CA ARG A 247 0.53 15.49 6.14
C ARG A 247 0.29 14.00 5.95
N ASN A 248 -0.94 13.58 5.69
CA ASN A 248 -1.26 12.18 5.48
C ASN A 248 -0.66 11.69 4.16
N TYR A 249 -0.13 10.49 4.15
CA TYR A 249 0.55 9.90 3.00
C TYR A 249 -0.31 9.88 1.73
N PHE A 250 -1.57 9.45 1.83
CA PHE A 250 -2.47 9.36 0.67
C PHE A 250 -3.03 10.72 0.25
N TRP A 251 -3.36 11.59 1.21
CA TRP A 251 -3.99 12.87 0.96
C TRP A 251 -3.01 13.99 0.58
N SER A 252 -1.73 13.85 0.88
CA SER A 252 -0.72 14.89 0.64
C SER A 252 -0.56 15.26 -0.84
N VAL A 253 -0.90 14.34 -1.76
CA VAL A 253 -0.88 14.62 -3.20
C VAL A 253 -1.90 15.70 -3.59
N TYR A 254 -2.95 15.87 -2.80
CA TYR A 254 -4.00 16.88 -2.95
C TYR A 254 -3.81 18.10 -2.05
N ALA A 255 -2.67 18.26 -1.39
CA ALA A 255 -2.44 19.30 -0.37
C ALA A 255 -2.74 20.73 -0.83
N LEU A 256 -2.56 21.03 -2.12
CA LEU A 256 -2.86 22.34 -2.71
C LEU A 256 -4.36 22.60 -2.87
N SER A 257 -5.17 21.56 -3.00
CA SER A 257 -6.63 21.63 -3.14
C SER A 257 -7.35 21.47 -1.79
N LEU A 258 -6.61 21.12 -0.72
CA LEU A 258 -7.19 20.92 0.62
C LEU A 258 -7.37 22.25 1.35
N ILE A 259 -8.62 22.59 1.63
CA ILE A 259 -9.02 23.75 2.41
C ILE A 259 -9.94 23.34 3.56
N HIS A 260 -10.22 24.26 4.49
CA HIS A 260 -11.14 23.97 5.60
C HIS A 260 -12.58 24.36 5.28
N ILE A 261 -13.52 23.64 5.87
CA ILE A 261 -14.94 24.06 5.91
C ILE A 261 -15.01 25.30 6.80
N SER A 262 -15.41 26.44 6.25
CA SER A 262 -15.70 27.64 7.05
C SER A 262 -16.97 27.39 7.85
N GLU A 263 -16.91 27.48 9.19
CA GLU A 263 -18.13 27.46 9.98
C GLU A 263 -19.05 28.61 9.52
N PRO A 264 -20.37 28.35 9.33
CA PRO A 264 -21.29 29.43 9.08
C PRO A 264 -21.24 30.37 10.29
N THR A 265 -20.85 31.61 10.07
CA THR A 265 -20.89 32.65 11.08
C THR A 265 -22.33 32.70 11.64
N ARG A 266 -22.51 32.22 12.87
CA ARG A 266 -23.75 32.47 13.60
C ARG A 266 -23.94 33.99 13.64
N ARG A 267 -24.82 34.51 12.80
CA ARG A 267 -25.31 35.88 12.99
C ARG A 267 -26.11 35.87 14.29
N SER A 268 -25.56 36.55 15.27
CA SER A 268 -26.24 36.94 16.54
C SER A 268 -27.46 37.79 16.27
#